data_75e88df8643d1645e2a50416a852bd50
#
_entry.id   75e88df8643d1645e2a50416a852bd50
#
_cell.length_a   1.000
_cell.length_b   1.000
_cell.length_c   1.000
_cell.angle_alpha   90.00
_cell.angle_beta   90.00
_cell.angle_gamma   90.00
#
_symmetry.space_group_name_H-M   'P 1'
#
loop_
_entity.id
_entity.type
_entity.pdbx_description
1 polymer ?
#
loop_
_entity_poly.entity_id
_entity_poly.type
_entity_poly.pdbx_seq_one_letter_code
_entity_poly.pdbx_strand_id
1 'polypeptide(L)'
;MTDTRPEAEKGLREGAPCPVELQLPVEAPPSMAVPPSPESPAVRRPDLSGIEVYAFVGPAGTGKSQRASQVARQHGIDLIVDDGLVVSRGRIMAGRSAKSEVNMVRAIRRAIFEYPAHRAEVSNFLEGRAPCRLMVLATSEGMMRKIVAKLGLNDPVKIIGITEITK
;
A
#
# COMPACT_ATOMS: atom_id res chain seq x y z
N MET A 1 -92.79 18.54 2.51
CA MET A 1 -91.52 17.80 2.41
C MET A 1 -90.42 18.72 2.78
N THR A 2 -90.14 18.75 3.97
CA THR A 2 -89.06 19.64 4.41
C THR A 2 -87.84 18.83 4.65
N ASP A 3 -86.96 19.03 3.84
CA ASP A 3 -85.67 18.40 4.04
C ASP A 3 -84.94 19.22 5.08
N THR A 4 -84.98 18.75 6.22
CA THR A 4 -84.19 19.35 7.28
C THR A 4 -82.83 18.69 7.27
N ARG A 5 -82.01 19.30 6.70
CA ARG A 5 -80.67 18.85 6.76
C ARG A 5 -80.03 19.27 8.04
N PRO A 6 -79.71 18.37 8.89
CA PRO A 6 -78.93 18.76 10.05
C PRO A 6 -77.62 19.29 9.61
N GLU A 7 -77.39 20.47 9.96
CA GLU A 7 -76.09 21.02 9.82
C GLU A 7 -75.10 20.15 10.49
N ALA A 8 -74.34 19.50 9.72
CA ALA A 8 -73.25 18.79 10.31
C ALA A 8 -72.41 19.79 11.06
N GLU A 9 -72.50 19.77 12.27
CA GLU A 9 -71.63 20.53 13.08
C GLU A 9 -70.23 20.12 12.70
N LYS A 10 -69.64 20.91 11.97
CA LYS A 10 -68.25 20.78 11.89
C LYS A 10 -67.69 20.98 13.25
N GLY A 11 -67.68 19.96 13.97
CA GLY A 11 -66.82 20.03 15.11
C GLY A 11 -65.49 20.52 14.62
N LEU A 12 -65.37 21.76 14.87
CA LEU A 12 -64.05 22.33 14.58
C LEU A 12 -63.06 21.54 15.35
N ARG A 13 -62.43 20.80 14.59
CA ARG A 13 -61.20 20.32 15.11
C ARG A 13 -60.31 21.50 15.28
N GLU A 14 -60.52 22.19 16.35
CA GLU A 14 -59.38 22.86 16.86
C GLU A 14 -58.38 21.81 16.97
N GLY A 15 -57.67 21.62 15.91
CA GLY A 15 -56.48 20.91 16.11
C GLY A 15 -55.77 21.56 17.24
N ALA A 16 -55.80 20.92 18.38
CA ALA A 16 -55.00 21.40 19.44
C ALA A 16 -53.65 21.76 18.84
N PRO A 17 -53.21 22.98 19.04
CA PRO A 17 -51.88 23.31 18.54
C PRO A 17 -50.97 22.23 19.05
N CYS A 18 -50.39 21.52 18.15
CA CYS A 18 -49.39 20.62 18.56
C CYS A 18 -48.54 21.37 19.55
N PRO A 19 -48.39 20.86 20.73
CA PRO A 19 -47.53 21.53 21.66
C PRO A 19 -46.24 21.74 20.89
N VAL A 20 -45.98 22.99 20.64
CA VAL A 20 -44.73 23.29 20.06
C VAL A 20 -43.75 22.65 21.01
N GLU A 21 -43.35 21.51 20.61
CA GLU A 21 -42.28 20.87 21.30
C GLU A 21 -41.23 21.93 21.44
N LEU A 22 -41.21 22.51 22.60
CA LEU A 22 -40.08 23.33 22.93
C LEU A 22 -38.88 22.42 22.82
N GLN A 23 -38.42 22.37 21.62
CA GLN A 23 -37.10 21.80 21.45
C GLN A 23 -36.21 22.70 22.23
N LEU A 24 -36.02 22.33 23.45
CA LEU A 24 -34.90 22.82 24.16
C LEU A 24 -33.73 22.75 23.22
N PRO A 25 -33.01 23.83 23.08
CA PRO A 25 -31.78 23.70 22.33
C PRO A 25 -31.09 22.50 22.93
N VAL A 26 -31.02 21.47 22.14
CA VAL A 26 -30.16 20.37 22.49
C VAL A 26 -28.81 21.03 22.56
N GLU A 27 -28.44 21.43 23.75
CA GLU A 27 -27.05 21.76 23.95
C GLU A 27 -26.33 20.56 23.37
N ALA A 28 -25.71 20.80 22.23
CA ALA A 28 -24.79 19.85 21.71
C ALA A 28 -23.98 19.41 22.92
N PRO A 29 -23.94 18.14 23.25
CA PRO A 29 -23.18 17.71 24.39
C PRO A 29 -21.82 18.33 24.22
N PRO A 30 -21.27 18.92 25.27
CA PRO A 30 -19.95 19.49 25.16
C PRO A 30 -19.13 18.45 24.42
N SER A 31 -18.60 18.85 23.30
CA SER A 31 -17.81 17.95 22.49
C SER A 31 -16.96 17.18 23.48
N MET A 32 -17.44 16.01 23.84
CA MET A 32 -16.57 15.07 24.46
C MET A 32 -15.51 14.92 23.42
N ALA A 33 -14.41 15.58 23.68
CA ALA A 33 -13.22 15.31 22.96
C ALA A 33 -13.20 13.80 22.89
N VAL A 34 -13.58 13.27 21.74
CA VAL A 34 -13.41 11.86 21.49
C VAL A 34 -11.99 11.64 21.93
N PRO A 35 -11.73 10.89 23.00
CA PRO A 35 -10.35 10.61 23.33
C PRO A 35 -9.77 10.12 22.03
N PRO A 36 -8.64 10.66 21.60
CA PRO A 36 -8.06 10.21 20.36
C PRO A 36 -8.15 8.70 20.43
N SER A 37 -8.91 8.14 19.51
CA SER A 37 -9.01 6.67 19.40
C SER A 37 -7.60 6.19 19.62
N PRO A 38 -7.37 5.20 20.51
CA PRO A 38 -6.03 4.75 20.79
C PRO A 38 -5.37 4.67 19.43
N GLU A 39 -4.46 5.55 19.18
CA GLU A 39 -3.84 5.73 17.88
C GLU A 39 -3.63 4.34 17.38
N SER A 40 -4.32 4.01 16.30
CA SER A 40 -4.02 2.80 15.57
C SER A 40 -2.52 2.78 15.57
N PRO A 41 -1.85 1.79 16.17
CA PRO A 41 -0.43 1.86 16.47
C PRO A 41 0.20 2.45 15.23
N ALA A 42 0.71 3.64 15.37
CA ALA A 42 1.21 4.43 14.24
C ALA A 42 1.98 3.44 13.42
N VAL A 43 1.51 3.13 12.21
CA VAL A 43 2.11 2.07 11.41
C VAL A 43 3.54 2.50 11.27
N ARG A 44 4.36 2.00 12.16
CA ARG A 44 5.77 2.33 12.21
C ARG A 44 6.33 1.96 10.86
N ARG A 45 6.81 2.98 10.15
CA ARG A 45 7.46 2.71 8.88
C ARG A 45 8.77 2.00 9.17
N PRO A 46 9.02 0.87 8.49
CA PRO A 46 10.30 0.19 8.66
C PRO A 46 11.47 1.13 8.38
N ASP A 47 12.48 1.05 9.19
CA ASP A 47 13.70 1.82 8.98
C ASP A 47 14.64 1.03 8.07
N LEU A 48 14.73 1.46 6.83
CA LEU A 48 15.56 0.84 5.81
C LEU A 48 16.83 1.66 5.50
N SER A 49 17.15 2.63 6.35
CA SER A 49 18.30 3.53 6.12
C SER A 49 19.65 2.80 6.08
N GLY A 50 19.77 1.67 6.75
CA GLY A 50 20.98 0.85 6.74
C GLY A 50 21.15 -0.03 5.49
N ILE A 51 20.21 0.02 4.56
CA ILE A 51 20.26 -0.81 3.36
C ILE A 51 20.86 -0.04 2.20
N GLU A 52 21.94 -0.58 1.66
CA GLU A 52 22.61 -0.05 0.47
C GLU A 52 21.97 -0.66 -0.76
N VAL A 53 21.39 0.18 -1.63
CA VAL A 53 20.58 -0.27 -2.76
C VAL A 53 21.40 -0.23 -4.05
N TYR A 54 21.37 -1.34 -4.77
CA TYR A 54 21.89 -1.46 -6.14
C TYR A 54 20.71 -1.71 -7.08
N ALA A 55 20.78 -1.20 -8.28
CA ALA A 55 19.75 -1.45 -9.29
C ALA A 55 20.35 -2.22 -10.46
N PHE A 56 19.64 -3.26 -10.89
CA PHE A 56 20.01 -4.03 -12.07
C PHE A 56 18.87 -3.91 -13.07
N VAL A 57 19.10 -3.17 -14.14
CA VAL A 57 18.07 -2.75 -15.09
C VAL A 57 18.34 -3.33 -16.47
N GLY A 58 17.31 -3.84 -17.11
CA GLY A 58 17.38 -4.33 -18.48
C GLY A 58 16.02 -4.79 -18.98
N PRO A 59 15.79 -4.82 -20.29
CA PRO A 59 14.52 -5.24 -20.86
C PRO A 59 14.10 -6.63 -20.41
N ALA A 60 12.80 -6.90 -20.46
CA ALA A 60 12.27 -8.22 -20.17
C ALA A 60 12.84 -9.26 -21.15
N GLY A 61 13.05 -10.49 -20.66
CA GLY A 61 13.55 -11.59 -21.50
C GLY A 61 15.06 -11.57 -21.79
N THR A 62 15.82 -10.72 -21.10
CA THR A 62 17.28 -10.62 -21.30
C THR A 62 18.09 -11.50 -20.35
N GLY A 63 17.42 -12.32 -19.52
CA GLY A 63 18.11 -13.20 -18.57
C GLY A 63 18.63 -12.50 -17.33
N LYS A 64 18.00 -11.38 -16.91
CA LYS A 64 18.41 -10.64 -15.71
C LYS A 64 18.45 -11.52 -14.46
N SER A 65 17.36 -12.27 -14.21
CA SER A 65 17.28 -13.12 -13.02
C SER A 65 18.41 -14.15 -12.95
N GLN A 66 18.81 -14.70 -14.09
CA GLN A 66 19.90 -15.66 -14.15
C GLN A 66 21.26 -15.00 -13.85
N ARG A 67 21.47 -13.80 -14.34
CA ARG A 67 22.71 -13.04 -14.14
C ARG A 67 22.76 -12.33 -12.79
N ALA A 68 21.61 -12.12 -12.19
CA ALA A 68 21.50 -11.41 -10.91
C ALA A 68 22.40 -12.03 -9.83
N SER A 69 22.42 -13.33 -9.72
CA SER A 69 23.24 -14.02 -8.72
C SER A 69 24.74 -13.78 -8.91
N GLN A 70 25.18 -13.70 -10.17
CA GLN A 70 26.58 -13.40 -10.47
C GLN A 70 26.92 -11.96 -10.13
N VAL A 71 26.06 -11.02 -10.52
CA VAL A 71 26.23 -9.60 -10.23
C VAL A 71 26.22 -9.36 -8.72
N ALA A 72 25.30 -10.02 -8.01
CA ALA A 72 25.22 -9.93 -6.57
C ALA A 72 26.53 -10.37 -5.89
N ARG A 73 27.11 -11.47 -6.35
CA ARG A 73 28.38 -11.94 -5.80
C ARG A 73 29.54 -10.95 -6.07
N GLN A 74 29.58 -10.37 -7.25
CA GLN A 74 30.61 -9.39 -7.61
C GLN A 74 30.57 -8.13 -6.74
N HIS A 75 29.39 -7.74 -6.30
CA HIS A 75 29.16 -6.52 -5.50
C HIS A 75 28.94 -6.80 -4.02
N GLY A 76 29.04 -8.05 -3.58
CA GLY A 76 28.80 -8.41 -2.19
C GLY A 76 27.36 -8.13 -1.75
N ILE A 77 26.40 -8.37 -2.64
CA ILE A 77 24.98 -8.13 -2.39
C ILE A 77 24.35 -9.37 -1.75
N ASP A 78 23.63 -9.15 -0.65
CA ASP A 78 23.06 -10.24 0.13
C ASP A 78 21.64 -10.62 -0.33
N LEU A 79 20.86 -9.64 -0.76
CA LEU A 79 19.45 -9.79 -1.08
C LEU A 79 19.15 -9.25 -2.48
N ILE A 80 18.23 -9.90 -3.16
CA ILE A 80 17.78 -9.50 -4.50
C ILE A 80 16.27 -9.37 -4.48
N VAL A 81 15.75 -8.24 -4.97
CA VAL A 81 14.32 -8.05 -5.21
C VAL A 81 14.04 -8.31 -6.68
N ASP A 82 13.23 -9.31 -6.96
CA ASP A 82 12.87 -9.71 -8.33
C ASP A 82 11.41 -10.16 -8.39
N ASP A 83 10.63 -9.54 -9.26
CA ASP A 83 9.21 -9.89 -9.50
C ASP A 83 8.37 -9.99 -8.23
N GLY A 84 8.54 -9.07 -7.30
CA GLY A 84 7.79 -9.05 -6.04
C GLY A 84 8.33 -9.96 -4.95
N LEU A 85 9.45 -10.64 -5.21
CA LEU A 85 10.11 -11.54 -4.26
C LEU A 85 11.40 -10.95 -3.73
N VAL A 86 11.74 -11.31 -2.50
CA VAL A 86 13.09 -11.11 -1.97
C VAL A 86 13.77 -12.47 -1.96
N VAL A 87 14.91 -12.54 -2.63
CA VAL A 87 15.68 -13.78 -2.81
C VAL A 87 17.07 -13.61 -2.24
N SER A 88 17.55 -14.63 -1.57
CA SER A 88 18.94 -14.70 -1.07
C SER A 88 19.52 -16.06 -1.41
N ARG A 89 20.63 -16.06 -2.13
CA ARG A 89 21.34 -17.29 -2.53
C ARG A 89 20.43 -18.33 -3.19
N GLY A 90 19.52 -17.88 -4.06
CA GLY A 90 18.58 -18.74 -4.76
C GLY A 90 17.36 -19.18 -3.95
N ARG A 91 17.21 -18.69 -2.74
CA ARG A 91 16.06 -19.00 -1.88
C ARG A 91 15.14 -17.80 -1.75
N ILE A 92 13.85 -18.06 -1.84
CA ILE A 92 12.83 -17.04 -1.60
C ILE A 92 12.75 -16.79 -0.09
N MET A 93 12.98 -15.55 0.31
CA MET A 93 12.98 -15.15 1.71
C MET A 93 11.68 -14.48 2.12
N ALA A 94 11.09 -13.70 1.25
CA ALA A 94 9.84 -12.97 1.51
C ALA A 94 9.17 -12.56 0.21
N GLY A 95 7.91 -12.15 0.30
CA GLY A 95 7.17 -11.61 -0.83
C GLY A 95 6.34 -12.65 -1.57
N ARG A 96 5.74 -12.21 -2.66
CA ARG A 96 4.91 -13.04 -3.55
C ARG A 96 5.29 -12.78 -4.99
N SER A 97 5.37 -13.83 -5.76
CA SER A 97 5.76 -13.74 -7.16
C SER A 97 4.69 -13.07 -8.03
N ALA A 98 5.11 -12.11 -8.82
CA ALA A 98 4.27 -11.53 -9.86
C ALA A 98 3.82 -12.57 -10.88
N LYS A 99 4.62 -13.61 -11.10
CA LYS A 99 4.33 -14.68 -12.05
C LYS A 99 3.16 -15.54 -11.62
N SER A 100 2.80 -15.54 -10.33
CA SER A 100 1.65 -16.31 -9.82
C SER A 100 0.33 -15.57 -9.96
N GLU A 101 0.34 -14.32 -10.44
CA GLU A 101 -0.87 -13.54 -10.59
C GLU A 101 -1.68 -13.97 -11.81
N VAL A 102 -3.01 -13.81 -11.71
CA VAL A 102 -3.97 -14.31 -12.70
C VAL A 102 -3.93 -13.54 -14.01
N ASN A 103 -3.54 -12.27 -13.96
CA ASN A 103 -3.48 -11.43 -15.15
C ASN A 103 -2.31 -10.45 -15.12
N MET A 104 -2.02 -9.88 -16.28
CA MET A 104 -0.88 -8.98 -16.47
C MET A 104 -0.93 -7.74 -15.57
N VAL A 105 -2.11 -7.15 -15.38
CA VAL A 105 -2.25 -5.94 -14.56
C VAL A 105 -1.89 -6.23 -13.11
N ARG A 106 -2.38 -7.34 -12.57
CA ARG A 106 -2.03 -7.76 -11.20
C ARG A 106 -0.56 -8.11 -11.08
N ALA A 107 -0.01 -8.75 -12.09
CA ALA A 107 1.42 -9.10 -12.11
C ALA A 107 2.29 -7.83 -12.05
N ILE A 108 1.99 -6.81 -12.83
CA ILE A 108 2.70 -5.54 -12.79
C ILE A 108 2.59 -4.89 -11.41
N ARG A 109 1.38 -4.81 -10.87
CA ARG A 109 1.16 -4.24 -9.53
C ARG A 109 1.92 -4.99 -8.45
N ARG A 110 1.98 -6.30 -8.56
CA ARG A 110 2.74 -7.14 -7.62
C ARG A 110 4.24 -6.86 -7.72
N ALA A 111 4.75 -6.77 -8.93
CA ALA A 111 6.17 -6.52 -9.18
C ALA A 111 6.64 -5.17 -8.66
N ILE A 112 5.78 -4.15 -8.64
CA ILE A 112 6.13 -2.82 -8.15
C ILE A 112 5.68 -2.58 -6.69
N PHE A 113 5.26 -3.62 -5.98
CA PHE A 113 4.84 -3.55 -4.57
C PHE A 113 3.68 -2.59 -4.31
N GLU A 114 2.70 -2.58 -5.19
CA GLU A 114 1.54 -1.71 -5.05
C GLU A 114 0.58 -2.19 -3.95
N TYR A 115 0.54 -3.49 -3.68
CA TYR A 115 -0.34 -4.05 -2.65
C TYR A 115 0.23 -3.79 -1.25
N PRO A 116 -0.52 -3.09 -0.36
CA PRO A 116 -0.02 -2.69 0.95
C PRO A 116 0.47 -3.84 1.82
N ALA A 117 -0.26 -4.95 1.88
CA ALA A 117 0.13 -6.11 2.69
C ALA A 117 1.43 -6.75 2.20
N HIS A 118 1.58 -6.90 0.90
CA HIS A 118 2.79 -7.43 0.27
C HIS A 118 3.98 -6.51 0.52
N ARG A 119 3.78 -5.21 0.34
CA ARG A 119 4.80 -4.21 0.59
C ARG A 119 5.26 -4.21 2.05
N ALA A 120 4.30 -4.27 2.99
CA ALA A 120 4.61 -4.31 4.41
C ALA A 120 5.42 -5.57 4.79
N GLU A 121 5.03 -6.73 4.27
CA GLU A 121 5.75 -7.98 4.48
C GLU A 121 7.22 -7.86 4.06
N VAL A 122 7.45 -7.36 2.87
CA VAL A 122 8.81 -7.22 2.32
C VAL A 122 9.59 -6.16 3.07
N SER A 123 9.00 -5.00 3.34
CA SER A 123 9.68 -3.93 4.07
C SER A 123 10.07 -4.35 5.48
N ASN A 124 9.20 -5.06 6.19
CA ASN A 124 9.50 -5.57 7.52
C ASN A 124 10.61 -6.62 7.49
N PHE A 125 10.60 -7.50 6.50
CA PHE A 125 11.69 -8.46 6.31
C PHE A 125 13.03 -7.76 6.08
N LEU A 126 13.04 -6.75 5.21
CA LEU A 126 14.26 -5.99 4.91
C LEU A 126 14.79 -5.25 6.13
N GLU A 127 13.90 -4.65 6.94
CA GLU A 127 14.31 -4.01 8.18
C GLU A 127 15.04 -4.98 9.10
N GLY A 128 14.55 -6.20 9.21
CA GLY A 128 15.18 -7.24 10.04
C GLY A 128 16.54 -7.71 9.51
N ARG A 129 16.87 -7.39 8.27
CA ARG A 129 18.14 -7.75 7.65
C ARG A 129 19.14 -6.60 7.57
N ALA A 130 18.69 -5.39 7.87
CA ALA A 130 19.59 -4.23 7.86
C ALA A 130 20.65 -4.34 8.98
N PRO A 131 21.89 -3.89 8.76
CA PRO A 131 22.43 -3.35 7.52
C PRO A 131 22.78 -4.45 6.51
N CYS A 132 22.49 -4.22 5.24
CA CYS A 132 22.80 -5.17 4.17
C CYS A 132 22.86 -4.46 2.82
N ARG A 133 23.28 -5.20 1.80
CA ARG A 133 23.23 -4.73 0.40
C ARG A 133 22.11 -5.45 -0.32
N LEU A 134 21.32 -4.67 -1.03
CA LEU A 134 20.12 -5.13 -1.73
C LEU A 134 20.21 -4.74 -3.20
N MET A 135 19.87 -5.67 -4.08
CA MET A 135 19.76 -5.38 -5.51
C MET A 135 18.32 -5.44 -5.95
N VAL A 136 17.86 -4.42 -6.65
CA VAL A 136 16.52 -4.36 -7.23
C VAL A 136 16.62 -4.64 -8.72
N LEU A 137 15.93 -5.69 -9.18
CA LEU A 137 15.81 -6.00 -10.59
C LEU A 137 14.60 -5.30 -11.19
N ALA A 138 14.77 -4.64 -12.30
CA ALA A 138 13.70 -3.95 -12.99
C ALA A 138 13.90 -3.98 -14.51
N THR A 139 12.82 -3.78 -15.25
CA THR A 139 12.87 -3.71 -16.71
C THR A 139 13.26 -2.31 -17.20
N SER A 140 13.12 -1.31 -16.34
CA SER A 140 13.49 0.08 -16.65
C SER A 140 13.81 0.83 -15.36
N GLU A 141 14.48 1.95 -15.49
CA GLU A 141 14.75 2.83 -14.35
C GLU A 141 13.47 3.34 -13.72
N GLY A 142 12.44 3.65 -14.53
CA GLY A 142 11.15 4.09 -14.03
C GLY A 142 10.50 3.05 -13.11
N MET A 143 10.55 1.78 -13.49
CA MET A 143 10.07 0.69 -12.66
C MET A 143 10.88 0.57 -11.38
N MET A 144 12.19 0.64 -11.48
CA MET A 144 13.11 0.57 -10.34
C MET A 144 12.80 1.68 -9.32
N ARG A 145 12.62 2.91 -9.78
CA ARG A 145 12.29 4.04 -8.91
C ARG A 145 10.96 3.84 -8.19
N LYS A 146 9.97 3.26 -8.86
CA LYS A 146 8.69 2.92 -8.23
C LYS A 146 8.87 1.90 -7.12
N ILE A 147 9.65 0.86 -7.36
CA ILE A 147 9.92 -0.18 -6.35
C ILE A 147 10.62 0.43 -5.13
N VAL A 148 11.66 1.21 -5.37
CA VAL A 148 12.43 1.88 -4.31
C VAL A 148 11.53 2.78 -3.47
N ALA A 149 10.71 3.59 -4.12
CA ALA A 149 9.79 4.49 -3.43
C ALA A 149 8.71 3.74 -2.64
N LYS A 150 8.14 2.69 -3.21
CA LYS A 150 7.09 1.91 -2.57
C LYS A 150 7.60 1.15 -1.34
N LEU A 151 8.80 0.61 -1.40
CA LEU A 151 9.41 -0.09 -0.26
C LEU A 151 9.99 0.87 0.78
N GLY A 152 10.19 2.14 0.44
CA GLY A 152 10.82 3.10 1.33
C GLY A 152 12.34 2.94 1.42
N LEU A 153 12.95 2.45 0.35
CA LEU A 153 14.40 2.28 0.25
C LEU A 153 15.12 3.60 -0.09
N ASN A 154 16.40 3.64 0.20
CA ASN A 154 17.25 4.75 -0.23
C ASN A 154 17.46 4.72 -1.75
N ASP A 155 17.88 5.84 -2.31
CA ASP A 155 18.23 5.87 -3.71
C ASP A 155 19.38 4.90 -4.01
N PRO A 156 19.39 4.26 -5.19
CA PRO A 156 20.46 3.33 -5.55
C PRO A 156 21.82 4.02 -5.56
N VAL A 157 22.80 3.39 -4.94
CA VAL A 157 24.19 3.85 -4.99
C VAL A 157 24.83 3.55 -6.35
N LYS A 158 24.28 2.56 -7.06
CA LYS A 158 24.76 2.19 -8.39
C LYS A 158 23.63 1.58 -9.21
N ILE A 159 23.55 1.97 -10.47
CA ILE A 159 22.65 1.38 -11.45
C ILE A 159 23.48 0.60 -12.44
N ILE A 160 23.20 -0.69 -12.57
CA ILE A 160 23.93 -1.60 -13.45
C ILE A 160 23.01 -1.96 -14.62
N GLY A 161 23.43 -1.64 -15.83
CA GLY A 161 22.73 -2.06 -17.04
C GLY A 161 23.11 -3.46 -17.45
N ILE A 162 22.16 -4.23 -17.97
CA ILE A 162 22.46 -5.59 -18.43
C ILE A 162 23.51 -5.61 -19.54
N THR A 163 23.58 -4.56 -20.33
CA THR A 163 24.54 -4.41 -21.39
C THR A 163 25.98 -4.24 -20.88
N GLU A 164 26.18 -3.77 -19.67
CA GLU A 164 27.47 -3.60 -19.04
C GLU A 164 28.13 -4.93 -18.67
N ILE A 165 27.35 -5.98 -18.57
CA ILE A 165 27.83 -7.29 -18.12
C ILE A 165 28.25 -8.19 -19.30
N THR A 166 27.87 -7.81 -20.51
CA THR A 166 28.10 -8.61 -21.70
C THR A 166 29.49 -8.38 -22.33
N LYS A 167 30.33 -7.60 -21.70
CA LYS A 167 31.71 -7.38 -22.17
C LYS A 167 32.69 -8.25 -21.44
#